data_e2c5f14643dc98bf8ed272f82c90ab5a
#
_entry.id   e2c5f14643dc98bf8ed272f82c90ab5a
#
_cell.length_a   1.000
_cell.length_b   1.000
_cell.length_c   1.000
_cell.angle_alpha   90.00
_cell.angle_beta   90.00
_cell.angle_gamma   90.00
#
_symmetry.space_group_name_H-M   'P 1'
#
loop_
_entity.id
_entity.type
_entity.pdbx_description
1 polymer ?
#
loop_
_entity_poly.entity_id
_entity_poly.type
_entity_poly.pdbx_seq_one_letter_code
_entity_poly.pdbx_strand_id
1 'polypeptide(L)'
;VKLSSLIVGAASVAVLGVAAQAETVTIATVNNGDMIRMQHLADHFTKDHPDIQLEWVTLEENTLRQRVSTDIATDGGQFDVMTIGTYEVPIWAEKGWLVALDDLPDSYDVDDILPAIRGGLSVDGTLYAAPFYGESSMVMYRKDLFEAAGLEMPDAPTWDFIADAARKITDKDKEIYGICLRGKAGWGENMAFISAMANSFGARWFDMDWKAQFDQPEWKEALTFYLDLMNDAGPPGASSNGFNENLALFQSGKCGMWIDATVAASFVTNPDESTVADKVGFALAPDKGLGKRSNWLWAWSLAIPKSSDAQDAAKAFIAWATSKDYLELVASEEGWANVPPGTRTSLYENEKYLEAAPFAKMTLESIKAADPNHPAVEDVPYVGVQFVAIPEFQGIGTAVGQQFSAALAGTTSADAALANAQSLTERQMRRAGYPK
;
A
#
# COMPACT_ATOMS: atom_id res chain seq x y z
N VAL A 1 -63.32 69.55 -12.57
CA VAL A 1 -62.24 68.93 -13.33
C VAL A 1 -61.42 68.16 -12.31
N LYS A 2 -61.50 66.80 -12.32
CA LYS A 2 -60.71 65.92 -11.46
C LYS A 2 -59.55 65.34 -12.31
N LEU A 3 -58.33 65.60 -11.92
CA LEU A 3 -57.13 64.92 -12.45
C LEU A 3 -56.94 63.64 -11.66
N SER A 4 -56.92 62.54 -12.37
CA SER A 4 -56.51 61.20 -11.82
C SER A 4 -55.07 60.98 -12.15
N SER A 5 -54.23 60.83 -11.13
CA SER A 5 -52.77 60.43 -11.24
C SER A 5 -52.67 58.93 -11.34
N LEU A 6 -52.19 58.44 -12.47
CA LEU A 6 -51.72 57.03 -12.59
C LEU A 6 -50.37 56.89 -11.95
N ILE A 7 -50.27 56.02 -10.93
CA ILE A 7 -48.99 55.54 -10.37
C ILE A 7 -48.62 54.24 -11.10
N VAL A 8 -47.58 54.31 -11.93
CA VAL A 8 -46.97 53.14 -12.53
C VAL A 8 -45.99 52.56 -11.51
N GLY A 9 -46.37 51.45 -10.88
CA GLY A 9 -45.48 50.71 -10.00
C GLY A 9 -44.50 49.84 -10.82
N ALA A 10 -43.23 50.17 -10.81
CA ALA A 10 -42.14 49.28 -11.31
C ALA A 10 -41.90 48.15 -10.33
N ALA A 11 -42.32 46.93 -10.69
CA ALA A 11 -41.98 45.74 -9.94
C ALA A 11 -40.52 45.33 -10.30
N SER A 12 -39.59 45.57 -9.38
CA SER A 12 -38.22 45.05 -9.49
C SER A 12 -38.25 43.55 -9.14
N VAL A 13 -38.08 42.72 -10.15
CA VAL A 13 -37.81 41.27 -9.92
C VAL A 13 -36.39 41.12 -9.43
N ALA A 14 -36.22 40.94 -8.12
CA ALA A 14 -34.96 40.52 -7.55
C ALA A 14 -34.74 39.05 -7.94
N VAL A 15 -33.87 38.79 -8.88
CA VAL A 15 -33.32 37.45 -9.15
C VAL A 15 -32.39 37.14 -7.96
N LEU A 16 -32.91 36.39 -6.99
CA LEU A 16 -32.11 35.75 -5.97
C LEU A 16 -31.27 34.67 -6.69
N GLY A 17 -30.03 34.97 -7.01
CA GLY A 17 -29.08 33.98 -7.40
C GLY A 17 -28.91 33.01 -6.21
N VAL A 18 -29.45 31.82 -6.34
CA VAL A 18 -29.06 30.70 -5.45
C VAL A 18 -27.60 30.49 -5.72
N ALA A 19 -26.71 30.89 -4.81
CA ALA A 19 -25.33 30.45 -4.82
C ALA A 19 -25.40 28.93 -4.76
N ALA A 20 -24.95 28.25 -5.79
CA ALA A 20 -24.81 26.80 -5.76
C ALA A 20 -23.89 26.48 -4.56
N GLN A 21 -24.41 25.71 -3.62
CA GLN A 21 -23.59 25.24 -2.50
C GLN A 21 -22.54 24.32 -3.08
N ALA A 22 -21.27 24.50 -2.68
CA ALA A 22 -20.21 23.63 -3.13
C ALA A 22 -20.54 22.17 -2.74
N GLU A 23 -20.34 21.26 -3.68
CA GLU A 23 -20.50 19.83 -3.44
C GLU A 23 -19.31 19.34 -2.59
N THR A 24 -19.59 18.61 -1.51
CA THR A 24 -18.54 18.09 -0.62
C THR A 24 -18.17 16.68 -1.04
N VAL A 25 -16.88 16.43 -1.22
CA VAL A 25 -16.30 15.11 -1.47
C VAL A 25 -15.53 14.68 -0.23
N THR A 26 -16.04 13.67 0.48
CA THR A 26 -15.41 13.10 1.67
C THR A 26 -14.45 11.97 1.27
N ILE A 27 -13.17 12.12 1.57
CA ILE A 27 -12.09 11.23 1.15
C ILE A 27 -11.52 10.48 2.34
N ALA A 28 -11.70 9.16 2.38
CA ALA A 28 -11.03 8.30 3.35
C ALA A 28 -9.65 7.88 2.82
N THR A 29 -8.58 8.20 3.55
CA THR A 29 -7.22 7.89 3.11
C THR A 29 -6.31 7.44 4.27
N VAL A 30 -5.20 6.79 3.91
CA VAL A 30 -4.16 6.36 4.86
C VAL A 30 -3.18 7.50 5.15
N ASN A 31 -2.57 7.46 6.34
CA ASN A 31 -1.65 8.50 6.82
C ASN A 31 -0.18 8.29 6.39
N ASN A 32 0.06 7.78 5.20
CA ASN A 32 1.42 7.69 4.66
C ASN A 32 1.83 8.94 3.84
N GLY A 33 3.12 9.07 3.53
CA GLY A 33 3.70 10.30 3.02
C GLY A 33 3.08 10.82 1.74
N ASP A 34 2.90 9.97 0.72
CA ASP A 34 2.32 10.40 -0.57
C ASP A 34 0.85 10.83 -0.45
N MET A 35 0.08 10.20 0.46
CA MET A 35 -1.30 10.59 0.72
C MET A 35 -1.39 11.92 1.48
N ILE A 36 -0.45 12.20 2.36
CA ILE A 36 -0.34 13.51 3.03
C ILE A 36 0.06 14.59 2.02
N ARG A 37 1.00 14.28 1.12
CA ARG A 37 1.40 15.17 0.01
C ARG A 37 0.21 15.52 -0.88
N MET A 38 -0.62 14.53 -1.24
CA MET A 38 -1.85 14.74 -2.01
C MET A 38 -2.78 15.75 -1.34
N GLN A 39 -2.93 15.70 -0.01
CA GLN A 39 -3.74 16.65 0.73
C GLN A 39 -3.15 18.07 0.67
N HIS A 40 -1.83 18.21 0.80
CA HIS A 40 -1.16 19.50 0.72
C HIS A 40 -1.27 20.14 -0.67
N LEU A 41 -1.31 19.33 -1.72
CA LEU A 41 -1.44 19.81 -3.10
C LEU A 41 -2.89 19.98 -3.57
N ALA A 42 -3.87 19.62 -2.75
CA ALA A 42 -5.28 19.62 -3.10
C ALA A 42 -5.85 21.04 -3.42
N ASP A 43 -5.19 22.10 -2.96
CA ASP A 43 -5.56 23.47 -3.30
C ASP A 43 -5.45 23.76 -4.81
N HIS A 44 -4.59 23.03 -5.53
CA HIS A 44 -4.50 23.12 -6.99
C HIS A 44 -5.79 22.60 -7.64
N PHE A 45 -6.36 21.52 -7.13
CA PHE A 45 -7.64 21.00 -7.60
C PHE A 45 -8.80 21.94 -7.30
N THR A 46 -8.93 22.39 -6.04
CA THR A 46 -10.07 23.23 -5.62
C THR A 46 -10.06 24.61 -6.25
N LYS A 47 -8.90 25.11 -6.67
CA LYS A 47 -8.79 26.35 -7.43
C LYS A 47 -9.44 26.25 -8.82
N ASP A 48 -9.29 25.09 -9.48
CA ASP A 48 -9.87 24.84 -10.80
C ASP A 48 -11.31 24.32 -10.70
N HIS A 49 -11.71 23.79 -9.53
CA HIS A 49 -13.05 23.29 -9.19
C HIS A 49 -13.61 24.00 -7.94
N PRO A 50 -13.93 25.32 -8.03
CA PRO A 50 -14.38 26.10 -6.87
C PRO A 50 -15.77 25.70 -6.36
N ASP A 51 -16.50 24.88 -7.11
CA ASP A 51 -17.78 24.25 -6.78
C ASP A 51 -17.63 22.92 -6.02
N ILE A 52 -16.41 22.42 -5.81
CA ILE A 52 -16.11 21.21 -5.06
C ILE A 52 -15.31 21.53 -3.80
N GLN A 53 -15.77 21.04 -2.66
CA GLN A 53 -15.08 21.10 -1.39
C GLN A 53 -14.56 19.69 -1.01
N LEU A 54 -13.30 19.59 -0.58
CA LEU A 54 -12.72 18.33 -0.14
C LEU A 54 -12.72 18.23 1.39
N GLU A 55 -13.20 17.10 1.91
CA GLU A 55 -13.15 16.77 3.33
C GLU A 55 -12.31 15.49 3.53
N TRP A 56 -11.29 15.57 4.39
CA TRP A 56 -10.31 14.50 4.56
C TRP A 56 -10.55 13.72 5.84
N VAL A 57 -10.63 12.40 5.72
CA VAL A 57 -10.63 11.46 6.84
C VAL A 57 -9.36 10.61 6.74
N THR A 58 -8.27 11.12 7.32
CA THR A 58 -6.95 10.48 7.29
C THR A 58 -6.78 9.57 8.49
N LEU A 59 -6.49 8.30 8.25
CA LEU A 59 -6.48 7.25 9.26
C LEU A 59 -5.21 6.40 9.18
N GLU A 60 -4.86 5.79 10.30
CA GLU A 60 -3.88 4.71 10.35
C GLU A 60 -4.39 3.51 9.55
N GLU A 61 -3.49 2.74 8.92
CA GLU A 61 -3.81 1.73 7.91
C GLU A 61 -4.87 0.71 8.37
N ASN A 62 -4.69 0.06 9.52
CA ASN A 62 -5.66 -0.92 10.00
C ASN A 62 -7.04 -0.30 10.28
N THR A 63 -7.05 0.94 10.78
CA THR A 63 -8.28 1.69 11.06
C THR A 63 -8.97 2.08 9.77
N LEU A 64 -8.23 2.56 8.76
CA LEU A 64 -8.77 2.86 7.44
C LEU A 64 -9.44 1.62 6.84
N ARG A 65 -8.69 0.51 6.76
CA ARG A 65 -9.19 -0.74 6.17
C ARG A 65 -10.46 -1.24 6.83
N GLN A 66 -10.54 -1.16 8.17
CA GLN A 66 -11.74 -1.54 8.90
C GLN A 66 -12.91 -0.60 8.60
N ARG A 67 -12.68 0.72 8.59
CA ARG A 67 -13.74 1.70 8.38
C ARG A 67 -14.31 1.63 6.97
N VAL A 68 -13.46 1.63 5.93
CA VAL A 68 -13.94 1.57 4.54
C VAL A 68 -14.64 0.23 4.24
N SER A 69 -14.13 -0.89 4.80
CA SER A 69 -14.77 -2.20 4.65
C SER A 69 -16.14 -2.26 5.34
N THR A 70 -16.30 -1.63 6.50
CA THR A 70 -17.57 -1.55 7.20
C THR A 70 -18.55 -0.66 6.44
N ASP A 71 -18.12 0.52 6.01
CA ASP A 71 -18.96 1.48 5.31
C ASP A 71 -19.51 0.89 4.01
N ILE A 72 -18.65 0.35 3.16
CA ILE A 72 -19.08 -0.21 1.87
C ILE A 72 -19.97 -1.46 2.03
N ALA A 73 -19.68 -2.30 3.03
CA ALA A 73 -20.47 -3.52 3.28
C ALA A 73 -21.88 -3.23 3.83
N THR A 74 -22.07 -2.07 4.47
CA THR A 74 -23.35 -1.65 5.04
C THR A 74 -24.08 -0.61 4.18
N ASP A 75 -23.53 -0.26 3.00
CA ASP A 75 -24.03 0.82 2.15
C ASP A 75 -24.16 2.15 2.93
N GLY A 76 -23.09 2.44 3.72
CA GLY A 76 -23.14 3.49 4.76
C GLY A 76 -23.05 4.91 4.24
N GLY A 77 -22.44 5.13 3.05
CA GLY A 77 -22.34 6.46 2.40
C GLY A 77 -21.54 7.50 3.19
N GLN A 78 -20.58 7.06 4.05
CA GLN A 78 -19.75 8.00 4.80
C GLN A 78 -18.66 8.63 3.94
N PHE A 79 -18.28 7.97 2.85
CA PHE A 79 -17.15 8.36 2.01
C PHE A 79 -17.55 8.39 0.54
N ASP A 80 -17.07 9.40 -0.19
CA ASP A 80 -17.22 9.55 -1.63
C ASP A 80 -16.02 8.98 -2.38
N VAL A 81 -14.83 9.09 -1.78
CA VAL A 81 -13.61 8.47 -2.28
C VAL A 81 -12.99 7.61 -1.17
N MET A 82 -12.68 6.37 -1.52
CA MET A 82 -12.00 5.43 -0.64
C MET A 82 -10.61 5.09 -1.18
N THR A 83 -9.59 5.22 -0.33
CA THR A 83 -8.25 4.70 -0.62
C THR A 83 -8.21 3.22 -0.29
N ILE A 84 -8.14 2.38 -1.32
CA ILE A 84 -8.15 0.92 -1.27
C ILE A 84 -7.08 0.35 -2.21
N GLY A 85 -6.98 -0.96 -2.33
CA GLY A 85 -5.93 -1.55 -3.16
C GLY A 85 -6.36 -2.76 -3.97
N THR A 86 -5.37 -3.43 -4.53
CA THR A 86 -5.54 -4.58 -5.43
C THR A 86 -6.21 -5.80 -4.78
N TYR A 87 -6.35 -5.83 -3.46
CA TYR A 87 -7.13 -6.85 -2.75
C TYR A 87 -8.63 -6.54 -2.77
N GLU A 88 -8.99 -5.30 -2.38
CA GLU A 88 -10.39 -4.91 -2.23
C GLU A 88 -11.09 -4.74 -3.58
N VAL A 89 -10.40 -4.16 -4.56
CA VAL A 89 -11.02 -3.72 -5.83
C VAL A 89 -11.73 -4.85 -6.57
N PRO A 90 -11.10 -6.00 -6.90
CA PRO A 90 -11.81 -7.06 -7.62
C PRO A 90 -12.98 -7.63 -6.82
N ILE A 91 -12.80 -7.84 -5.51
CA ILE A 91 -13.84 -8.41 -4.63
C ILE A 91 -15.06 -7.48 -4.54
N TRP A 92 -14.85 -6.17 -4.41
CA TRP A 92 -15.93 -5.20 -4.25
C TRP A 92 -16.59 -4.82 -5.58
N ALA A 93 -15.82 -4.81 -6.67
CA ALA A 93 -16.35 -4.60 -8.01
C ALA A 93 -17.28 -5.74 -8.46
N GLU A 94 -16.89 -7.01 -8.22
CA GLU A 94 -17.74 -8.18 -8.49
C GLU A 94 -19.06 -8.16 -7.70
N LYS A 95 -19.06 -7.57 -6.50
CA LYS A 95 -20.26 -7.36 -5.70
C LYS A 95 -21.11 -6.16 -6.16
N GLY A 96 -20.61 -5.38 -7.14
CA GLY A 96 -21.27 -4.17 -7.62
C GLY A 96 -21.23 -3.00 -6.63
N TRP A 97 -20.26 -2.99 -5.70
CA TRP A 97 -20.14 -1.97 -4.67
C TRP A 97 -19.35 -0.73 -5.12
N LEU A 98 -18.57 -0.85 -6.20
CA LEU A 98 -17.76 0.24 -6.74
C LEU A 98 -18.37 0.82 -8.02
N VAL A 99 -18.14 2.09 -8.26
CA VAL A 99 -18.45 2.78 -9.52
C VAL A 99 -17.36 2.44 -10.55
N ALA A 100 -17.76 2.09 -11.76
CA ALA A 100 -16.84 1.92 -12.89
C ALA A 100 -16.19 3.25 -13.28
N LEU A 101 -14.91 3.23 -13.61
CA LEU A 101 -14.15 4.39 -14.11
C LEU A 101 -13.91 4.26 -15.63
N ASP A 102 -14.99 3.97 -16.38
CA ASP A 102 -14.96 3.74 -17.84
C ASP A 102 -15.18 5.02 -18.67
N ASP A 103 -15.48 6.13 -18.01
CA ASP A 103 -15.73 7.45 -18.58
C ASP A 103 -14.69 8.51 -18.16
N LEU A 104 -13.49 8.07 -17.73
CA LEU A 104 -12.36 8.96 -17.52
C LEU A 104 -12.00 9.67 -18.85
N PRO A 105 -11.54 10.93 -18.81
CA PRO A 105 -11.19 11.65 -20.03
C PRO A 105 -10.06 10.97 -20.81
N ASP A 106 -10.06 11.05 -22.14
CA ASP A 106 -9.02 10.46 -22.99
C ASP A 106 -7.59 10.88 -22.57
N SER A 107 -7.43 12.10 -22.07
CA SER A 107 -6.16 12.63 -21.55
C SER A 107 -5.65 11.90 -20.33
N TYR A 108 -6.52 11.18 -19.60
CA TYR A 108 -6.10 10.36 -18.47
C TYR A 108 -5.19 9.20 -18.90
N ASP A 109 -5.37 8.68 -20.13
CA ASP A 109 -4.54 7.66 -20.74
C ASP A 109 -4.43 6.38 -19.88
N VAL A 110 -5.52 5.64 -19.80
CA VAL A 110 -5.60 4.39 -19.03
C VAL A 110 -4.58 3.35 -19.52
N ASP A 111 -4.19 3.40 -20.79
CA ASP A 111 -3.25 2.45 -21.39
C ASP A 111 -1.80 2.68 -20.93
N ASP A 112 -1.48 3.88 -20.42
CA ASP A 112 -0.19 4.18 -19.82
C ASP A 112 -0.02 3.57 -18.40
N ILE A 113 -1.08 3.12 -17.77
CA ILE A 113 -0.98 2.43 -16.46
C ILE A 113 -0.22 1.11 -16.64
N LEU A 114 0.75 0.84 -15.74
CA LEU A 114 1.52 -0.41 -15.75
C LEU A 114 0.56 -1.62 -15.78
N PRO A 115 0.73 -2.56 -16.71
CA PRO A 115 -0.24 -3.65 -16.95
C PRO A 115 -0.57 -4.48 -15.72
N ALA A 116 0.43 -4.78 -14.87
CA ALA A 116 0.23 -5.55 -13.64
C ALA A 116 -0.64 -4.79 -12.62
N ILE A 117 -0.46 -3.47 -12.50
CA ILE A 117 -1.26 -2.59 -11.63
C ILE A 117 -2.68 -2.46 -12.19
N ARG A 118 -2.81 -2.16 -13.49
CA ARG A 118 -4.12 -2.05 -14.15
C ARG A 118 -4.93 -3.33 -14.02
N GLY A 119 -4.29 -4.49 -14.21
CA GLY A 119 -4.93 -5.79 -14.07
C GLY A 119 -5.51 -6.03 -12.67
N GLY A 120 -4.78 -5.65 -11.62
CA GLY A 120 -5.24 -5.78 -10.22
C GLY A 120 -6.36 -4.80 -9.82
N LEU A 121 -6.62 -3.77 -10.65
CA LEU A 121 -7.64 -2.74 -10.39
C LEU A 121 -8.83 -2.82 -11.37
N SER A 122 -8.88 -3.86 -12.18
CA SER A 122 -9.91 -4.05 -13.21
C SER A 122 -10.62 -5.39 -13.04
N VAL A 123 -11.91 -5.41 -13.40
CA VAL A 123 -12.72 -6.63 -13.54
C VAL A 123 -13.33 -6.63 -14.94
N ASP A 124 -13.20 -7.72 -15.68
CA ASP A 124 -13.68 -7.87 -17.06
C ASP A 124 -13.25 -6.72 -18.01
N GLY A 125 -12.02 -6.20 -17.78
CA GLY A 125 -11.44 -5.11 -18.55
C GLY A 125 -11.88 -3.72 -18.17
N THR A 126 -12.81 -3.56 -17.23
CA THR A 126 -13.28 -2.28 -16.68
C THR A 126 -12.48 -1.91 -15.44
N LEU A 127 -11.96 -0.68 -15.40
CA LEU A 127 -11.24 -0.12 -14.25
C LEU A 127 -12.25 0.31 -13.16
N TYR A 128 -11.99 -0.06 -11.90
CA TYR A 128 -12.83 0.32 -10.75
C TYR A 128 -12.11 1.15 -9.69
N ALA A 129 -10.81 1.29 -9.79
CA ALA A 129 -10.01 2.21 -8.99
C ALA A 129 -8.85 2.75 -9.81
N ALA A 130 -8.52 4.02 -9.60
CA ALA A 130 -7.39 4.67 -10.26
C ALA A 130 -6.15 4.59 -9.37
N PRO A 131 -5.01 4.08 -9.85
CA PRO A 131 -3.82 3.91 -9.03
C PRO A 131 -3.20 5.26 -8.70
N PHE A 132 -2.99 5.52 -7.41
CA PHE A 132 -2.29 6.69 -6.92
C PHE A 132 -0.79 6.46 -6.82
N TYR A 133 -0.35 5.33 -6.24
CA TYR A 133 0.97 4.78 -6.41
C TYR A 133 0.97 3.26 -6.37
N GLY A 134 1.91 2.65 -7.09
CA GLY A 134 2.12 1.21 -7.12
C GLY A 134 3.47 0.83 -6.52
N GLU A 135 3.55 -0.33 -5.92
CA GLU A 135 4.73 -0.77 -5.19
C GLU A 135 4.94 -2.28 -5.25
N SER A 136 6.17 -2.66 -5.08
CA SER A 136 6.61 -3.98 -4.65
C SER A 136 7.39 -3.83 -3.35
N SER A 137 8.21 -4.80 -2.98
CA SER A 137 9.15 -4.68 -1.89
C SER A 137 10.59 -4.78 -2.38
N MET A 138 11.52 -4.16 -1.64
CA MET A 138 12.96 -4.22 -1.87
C MET A 138 13.73 -4.05 -0.57
N VAL A 139 15.04 -4.29 -0.61
CA VAL A 139 15.95 -4.00 0.48
C VAL A 139 16.42 -2.55 0.36
N MET A 140 16.22 -1.77 1.40
CA MET A 140 16.89 -0.48 1.64
C MET A 140 17.98 -0.72 2.68
N TYR A 141 19.23 -0.31 2.41
CA TYR A 141 20.34 -0.58 3.32
C TYR A 141 21.28 0.59 3.47
N ARG A 142 21.99 0.64 4.59
CA ARG A 142 22.99 1.63 4.96
C ARG A 142 24.37 1.28 4.39
N LYS A 143 24.77 1.92 3.28
CA LYS A 143 26.07 1.73 2.62
C LYS A 143 27.25 1.90 3.58
N ASP A 144 27.21 2.91 4.45
CA ASP A 144 28.25 3.21 5.41
C ASP A 144 28.40 2.11 6.49
N LEU A 145 27.31 1.50 6.95
CA LEU A 145 27.37 0.40 7.91
C LEU A 145 27.87 -0.89 7.25
N PHE A 146 27.52 -1.13 5.98
CA PHE A 146 28.03 -2.24 5.21
C PHE A 146 29.55 -2.12 4.98
N GLU A 147 30.01 -0.94 4.56
CA GLU A 147 31.43 -0.66 4.39
C GLU A 147 32.20 -0.85 5.70
N ALA A 148 31.71 -0.29 6.80
CA ALA A 148 32.33 -0.44 8.13
C ALA A 148 32.39 -1.89 8.59
N ALA A 149 31.42 -2.72 8.18
CA ALA A 149 31.40 -4.16 8.48
C ALA A 149 32.21 -5.00 7.48
N GLY A 150 32.79 -4.39 6.41
CA GLY A 150 33.46 -5.12 5.33
C GLY A 150 32.50 -6.03 4.56
N LEU A 151 31.27 -5.56 4.33
CA LEU A 151 30.22 -6.25 3.58
C LEU A 151 29.94 -5.52 2.27
N GLU A 152 29.56 -6.28 1.25
CA GLU A 152 29.04 -5.77 -0.01
C GLU A 152 27.65 -6.37 -0.23
N MET A 153 26.64 -5.50 -0.51
CA MET A 153 25.27 -5.93 -0.77
C MET A 153 25.16 -6.45 -2.19
N PRO A 154 24.78 -7.72 -2.40
CA PRO A 154 24.47 -8.22 -3.75
C PRO A 154 23.22 -7.53 -4.31
N ASP A 155 23.13 -7.34 -5.63
CA ASP A 155 21.92 -6.82 -6.27
C ASP A 155 20.68 -7.68 -5.97
N ALA A 156 20.87 -8.98 -5.80
CA ALA A 156 19.84 -9.98 -5.57
C ALA A 156 20.21 -10.88 -4.36
N PRO A 157 20.09 -10.38 -3.13
CA PRO A 157 20.51 -11.08 -1.93
C PRO A 157 19.65 -12.31 -1.61
N THR A 158 20.22 -13.20 -0.81
CA THR A 158 19.48 -14.29 -0.16
C THR A 158 19.10 -13.90 1.28
N TRP A 159 18.10 -14.59 1.85
CA TRP A 159 17.73 -14.40 3.26
C TRP A 159 18.87 -14.77 4.22
N ASP A 160 19.69 -15.76 3.87
CA ASP A 160 20.83 -16.15 4.70
C ASP A 160 21.87 -15.02 4.74
N PHE A 161 22.17 -14.40 3.59
CA PHE A 161 23.05 -13.23 3.53
C PHE A 161 22.48 -12.04 4.34
N ILE A 162 21.18 -11.75 4.20
CA ILE A 162 20.52 -10.69 4.95
C ILE A 162 20.62 -10.92 6.46
N ALA A 163 20.38 -12.16 6.93
CA ALA A 163 20.45 -12.49 8.35
C ALA A 163 21.88 -12.35 8.91
N ASP A 164 22.87 -12.82 8.17
CA ASP A 164 24.27 -12.70 8.58
C ASP A 164 24.74 -11.24 8.60
N ALA A 165 24.38 -10.46 7.58
CA ALA A 165 24.65 -9.02 7.53
C ALA A 165 23.97 -8.27 8.68
N ALA A 166 22.69 -8.56 8.96
CA ALA A 166 21.94 -7.93 10.03
C ALA A 166 22.62 -8.16 11.40
N ARG A 167 22.99 -9.41 11.70
CA ARG A 167 23.70 -9.72 12.95
C ARG A 167 25.03 -8.99 13.05
N LYS A 168 25.78 -8.93 11.95
CA LYS A 168 27.11 -8.30 11.91
C LYS A 168 27.07 -6.79 12.09
N ILE A 169 26.01 -6.14 11.59
CA ILE A 169 25.83 -4.68 11.65
C ILE A 169 25.23 -4.24 12.99
N THR A 170 24.50 -5.12 13.68
CA THR A 170 23.80 -4.76 14.93
C THR A 170 24.79 -4.31 16.01
N ASP A 171 24.57 -3.09 16.54
CA ASP A 171 25.27 -2.51 17.66
C ASP A 171 24.25 -1.91 18.65
N LYS A 172 23.79 -2.76 19.59
CA LYS A 172 22.74 -2.39 20.54
C LYS A 172 23.15 -1.27 21.49
N ASP A 173 24.46 -1.09 21.74
CA ASP A 173 24.96 0.00 22.58
C ASP A 173 24.82 1.36 21.91
N LYS A 174 24.83 1.38 20.59
CA LYS A 174 24.59 2.57 19.76
C LYS A 174 23.13 2.69 19.28
N GLU A 175 22.26 1.79 19.71
CA GLU A 175 20.87 1.69 19.20
C GLU A 175 20.81 1.53 17.68
N ILE A 176 21.78 0.80 17.09
CA ILE A 176 21.77 0.42 15.67
C ILE A 176 21.30 -1.03 15.58
N TYR A 177 20.18 -1.23 14.92
CA TYR A 177 19.57 -2.53 14.67
C TYR A 177 19.87 -2.94 13.23
N GLY A 178 20.36 -4.15 13.04
CA GLY A 178 20.79 -4.63 11.73
C GLY A 178 19.67 -4.68 10.71
N ILE A 179 18.43 -4.91 11.18
CA ILE A 179 17.25 -4.96 10.30
C ILE A 179 15.99 -4.46 11.01
N CYS A 180 15.13 -3.76 10.27
CA CYS A 180 13.78 -3.41 10.69
C CYS A 180 12.78 -4.09 9.74
N LEU A 181 11.80 -4.80 10.31
CA LEU A 181 10.72 -5.47 9.58
C LEU A 181 9.39 -5.21 10.28
N ARG A 182 8.27 -5.28 9.54
CA ARG A 182 6.95 -5.09 10.11
C ARG A 182 6.60 -6.20 11.07
N GLY A 183 6.25 -5.84 12.32
CA GLY A 183 5.77 -6.76 13.35
C GLY A 183 4.39 -6.44 13.88
N LYS A 184 3.86 -5.23 13.59
CA LYS A 184 2.53 -4.77 13.96
C LYS A 184 1.46 -5.64 13.31
N ALA A 185 0.54 -6.17 14.14
CA ALA A 185 -0.48 -7.08 13.67
C ALA A 185 -1.44 -6.43 12.65
N GLY A 186 -1.67 -7.08 11.53
CA GLY A 186 -2.61 -6.67 10.49
C GLY A 186 -2.35 -7.42 9.19
N TRP A 187 -3.40 -7.67 8.41
CA TRP A 187 -3.23 -8.35 7.14
C TRP A 187 -2.41 -7.52 6.14
N GLY A 188 -2.54 -6.18 6.17
CA GLY A 188 -1.74 -5.25 5.36
C GLY A 188 -0.45 -4.79 6.06
N GLU A 189 -0.25 -5.12 7.32
CA GLU A 189 0.94 -4.80 8.11
C GLU A 189 1.92 -6.01 8.14
N ASN A 190 2.08 -6.68 9.29
CA ASN A 190 3.04 -7.79 9.38
C ASN A 190 2.76 -8.93 8.40
N MET A 191 1.48 -9.21 8.10
CA MET A 191 1.18 -10.32 7.19
C MET A 191 1.45 -9.99 5.72
N ALA A 192 1.41 -8.74 5.29
CA ALA A 192 1.88 -8.38 3.96
C ALA A 192 3.37 -8.76 3.78
N PHE A 193 4.20 -8.40 4.76
CA PHE A 193 5.62 -8.77 4.76
C PHE A 193 5.84 -10.27 4.94
N ILE A 194 5.26 -10.88 6.00
CA ILE A 194 5.51 -12.29 6.36
C ILE A 194 4.98 -13.24 5.29
N SER A 195 3.84 -12.95 4.63
CA SER A 195 3.33 -13.79 3.53
C SER A 195 4.29 -13.80 2.34
N ALA A 196 4.76 -12.62 1.91
CA ALA A 196 5.73 -12.52 0.82
C ALA A 196 7.06 -13.20 1.17
N MET A 197 7.53 -13.06 2.41
CA MET A 197 8.71 -13.76 2.90
C MET A 197 8.49 -15.28 2.90
N ALA A 198 7.38 -15.76 3.47
CA ALA A 198 7.06 -17.19 3.58
C ALA A 198 6.94 -17.86 2.20
N ASN A 199 6.38 -17.17 1.19
CA ASN A 199 6.37 -17.66 -0.18
C ASN A 199 7.78 -17.95 -0.71
N SER A 200 8.78 -17.14 -0.34
CA SER A 200 10.17 -17.36 -0.75
C SER A 200 10.83 -18.54 -0.03
N PHE A 201 10.26 -19.00 1.10
CA PHE A 201 10.64 -20.22 1.83
C PHE A 201 9.88 -21.47 1.34
N GLY A 202 9.00 -21.33 0.36
CA GLY A 202 8.16 -22.41 -0.17
C GLY A 202 6.85 -22.61 0.58
N ALA A 203 6.57 -21.79 1.59
CA ALA A 203 5.28 -21.84 2.29
C ALA A 203 4.14 -21.26 1.41
N ARG A 204 2.92 -21.66 1.72
CA ARG A 204 1.69 -21.16 1.09
C ARG A 204 0.55 -21.12 2.09
N TRP A 205 -0.46 -20.26 1.85
CA TRP A 205 -1.61 -20.15 2.73
C TRP A 205 -2.51 -21.38 2.68
N PHE A 206 -2.76 -21.89 1.45
CA PHE A 206 -3.65 -23.01 1.17
C PHE A 206 -3.04 -23.93 0.11
N ASP A 207 -3.32 -25.24 0.22
CA ASP A 207 -3.08 -26.19 -0.86
C ASP A 207 -4.21 -26.13 -1.91
N MET A 208 -4.10 -26.93 -2.97
CA MET A 208 -5.09 -26.96 -4.06
C MET A 208 -6.49 -27.41 -3.60
N ASP A 209 -6.60 -28.03 -2.44
CA ASP A 209 -7.88 -28.41 -1.80
C ASP A 209 -8.39 -27.34 -0.81
N TRP A 210 -7.81 -26.15 -0.79
CA TRP A 210 -8.11 -25.06 0.14
C TRP A 210 -7.91 -25.41 1.63
N LYS A 211 -7.02 -26.35 1.93
CA LYS A 211 -6.61 -26.64 3.30
C LYS A 211 -5.52 -25.68 3.73
N ALA A 212 -5.67 -25.08 4.88
CA ALA A 212 -4.64 -24.22 5.47
C ALA A 212 -3.35 -24.99 5.69
N GLN A 213 -2.20 -24.35 5.48
CA GLN A 213 -0.88 -24.98 5.43
C GLN A 213 0.07 -24.51 6.55
N PHE A 214 -0.43 -23.88 7.63
CA PHE A 214 0.43 -23.36 8.70
C PHE A 214 1.10 -24.45 9.56
N ASP A 215 0.66 -25.70 9.46
CA ASP A 215 1.25 -26.87 10.11
C ASP A 215 2.39 -27.51 9.29
N GLN A 216 2.69 -26.96 8.09
CA GLN A 216 3.73 -27.48 7.22
C GLN A 216 5.13 -26.96 7.61
N PRO A 217 6.19 -27.74 7.31
CA PRO A 217 7.57 -27.39 7.69
C PRO A 217 8.02 -26.03 7.17
N GLU A 218 7.58 -25.62 5.97
CA GLU A 218 7.97 -24.37 5.31
C GLU A 218 7.49 -23.15 6.11
N TRP A 219 6.27 -23.18 6.64
CA TRP A 219 5.79 -22.14 7.55
C TRP A 219 6.55 -22.10 8.87
N LYS A 220 6.90 -23.27 9.40
CA LYS A 220 7.69 -23.33 10.63
C LYS A 220 9.10 -22.76 10.40
N GLU A 221 9.74 -23.08 9.28
CA GLU A 221 11.05 -22.53 8.93
C GLU A 221 10.96 -21.01 8.76
N ALA A 222 9.98 -20.51 7.97
CA ALA A 222 9.81 -19.09 7.70
C ALA A 222 9.54 -18.29 8.99
N LEU A 223 8.60 -18.72 9.83
CA LEU A 223 8.28 -18.01 11.06
C LEU A 223 9.44 -18.06 12.06
N THR A 224 10.10 -19.21 12.24
CA THR A 224 11.24 -19.31 13.13
C THR A 224 12.39 -18.41 12.67
N PHE A 225 12.70 -18.43 11.37
CA PHE A 225 13.71 -17.54 10.78
C PHE A 225 13.40 -16.06 11.04
N TYR A 226 12.16 -15.63 10.82
CA TYR A 226 11.72 -14.25 11.08
C TYR A 226 11.88 -13.86 12.55
N LEU A 227 11.44 -14.73 13.48
CA LEU A 227 11.51 -14.46 14.90
C LEU A 227 12.97 -14.42 15.40
N ASP A 228 13.81 -15.35 14.96
CA ASP A 228 15.23 -15.38 15.32
C ASP A 228 15.95 -14.14 14.80
N LEU A 229 15.73 -13.77 13.53
CA LEU A 229 16.32 -12.59 12.94
C LEU A 229 15.94 -11.31 13.69
N MET A 230 14.66 -11.15 14.01
CA MET A 230 14.16 -9.97 14.73
C MET A 230 14.62 -9.94 16.20
N ASN A 231 14.76 -11.07 16.86
CA ASN A 231 15.29 -11.15 18.23
C ASN A 231 16.80 -10.82 18.28
N ASP A 232 17.56 -11.28 17.28
CA ASP A 232 19.01 -11.06 17.20
C ASP A 232 19.34 -9.62 16.79
N ALA A 233 18.68 -9.11 15.77
CA ALA A 233 19.08 -7.90 15.02
C ALA A 233 18.00 -6.85 14.84
N GLY A 234 16.75 -7.09 15.26
CA GLY A 234 15.63 -6.15 15.18
C GLY A 234 15.57 -5.17 16.35
N PRO A 235 14.80 -4.08 16.22
CA PRO A 235 14.59 -3.10 17.27
C PRO A 235 13.69 -3.65 18.38
N PRO A 236 13.86 -3.18 19.64
CA PRO A 236 12.94 -3.51 20.72
C PRO A 236 11.53 -2.98 20.39
N GLY A 237 10.52 -3.73 20.77
CA GLY A 237 9.12 -3.34 20.51
C GLY A 237 8.69 -3.50 19.05
N ALA A 238 9.45 -4.23 18.23
CA ALA A 238 9.16 -4.45 16.80
C ALA A 238 7.75 -5.00 16.54
N SER A 239 7.13 -5.70 17.49
CA SER A 239 5.73 -6.18 17.40
C SER A 239 4.68 -5.06 17.29
N SER A 240 5.09 -3.80 17.52
CA SER A 240 4.24 -2.60 17.35
C SER A 240 4.62 -1.76 16.13
N ASN A 241 5.67 -2.15 15.39
CA ASN A 241 6.18 -1.39 14.25
C ASN A 241 5.52 -1.86 12.94
N GLY A 242 4.83 -0.95 12.28
CA GLY A 242 4.36 -1.07 10.91
C GLY A 242 5.26 -0.30 9.95
N PHE A 243 4.70 0.14 8.82
CA PHE A 243 5.44 0.90 7.81
C PHE A 243 6.01 2.22 8.36
N ASN A 244 5.16 3.07 8.95
CA ASN A 244 5.54 4.41 9.39
C ASN A 244 6.57 4.39 10.53
N GLU A 245 6.43 3.46 11.48
CA GLU A 245 7.37 3.30 12.59
C GLU A 245 8.76 2.86 12.08
N ASN A 246 8.81 1.91 11.14
CA ASN A 246 10.07 1.46 10.55
C ASN A 246 10.70 2.52 9.64
N LEU A 247 9.90 3.30 8.89
CA LEU A 247 10.37 4.44 8.13
C LEU A 247 11.10 5.45 9.04
N ALA A 248 10.47 5.83 10.14
CA ALA A 248 11.06 6.76 11.11
C ALA A 248 12.36 6.21 11.74
N LEU A 249 12.42 4.91 12.05
CA LEU A 249 13.64 4.26 12.55
C LEU A 249 14.76 4.29 11.50
N PHE A 250 14.45 4.02 10.24
CA PHE A 250 15.44 4.05 9.17
C PHE A 250 15.94 5.48 8.90
N GLN A 251 15.03 6.45 8.75
CA GLN A 251 15.36 7.86 8.53
C GLN A 251 16.22 8.46 9.67
N SER A 252 15.98 8.01 10.91
CA SER A 252 16.80 8.42 12.08
C SER A 252 18.14 7.65 12.19
N GLY A 253 18.45 6.76 11.25
CA GLY A 253 19.72 6.02 11.20
C GLY A 253 19.79 4.82 12.13
N LYS A 254 18.69 4.39 12.74
CA LYS A 254 18.64 3.27 13.69
C LYS A 254 18.53 1.89 13.04
N CYS A 255 18.21 1.79 11.74
CA CYS A 255 18.15 0.54 11.00
C CYS A 255 19.33 0.42 10.03
N GLY A 256 20.01 -0.73 10.01
CA GLY A 256 21.04 -1.07 9.03
C GLY A 256 20.44 -1.49 7.69
N MET A 257 19.33 -2.23 7.75
CA MET A 257 18.52 -2.62 6.60
C MET A 257 17.03 -2.48 6.95
N TRP A 258 16.24 -2.20 5.93
CA TRP A 258 14.78 -2.24 5.98
C TRP A 258 14.27 -2.89 4.70
N ILE A 259 13.47 -3.95 4.82
CA ILE A 259 12.84 -4.62 3.68
C ILE A 259 11.37 -4.31 3.74
N ASP A 260 10.92 -3.49 2.80
CA ASP A 260 9.55 -2.98 2.77
C ASP A 260 9.21 -2.42 1.38
N ALA A 261 8.06 -1.75 1.30
CA ALA A 261 7.50 -1.16 0.11
C ALA A 261 8.49 -0.25 -0.63
N THR A 262 8.56 -0.43 -1.94
CA THR A 262 9.47 0.36 -2.81
C THR A 262 9.18 1.86 -2.79
N VAL A 263 7.96 2.27 -2.44
CA VAL A 263 7.59 3.69 -2.27
C VAL A 263 8.42 4.39 -1.19
N ALA A 264 8.89 3.65 -0.19
CA ALA A 264 9.72 4.20 0.89
C ALA A 264 11.04 4.82 0.40
N ALA A 265 11.50 4.46 -0.80
CA ALA A 265 12.79 4.90 -1.33
C ALA A 265 12.92 6.42 -1.43
N SER A 266 11.87 7.11 -1.87
CA SER A 266 11.85 8.58 -1.94
C SER A 266 12.01 9.22 -0.56
N PHE A 267 11.34 8.67 0.45
CA PHE A 267 11.37 9.20 1.82
C PHE A 267 12.71 8.95 2.52
N VAL A 268 13.32 7.77 2.34
CA VAL A 268 14.61 7.47 2.98
C VAL A 268 15.78 8.18 2.32
N THR A 269 15.63 8.63 1.08
CA THR A 269 16.63 9.42 0.33
C THR A 269 16.36 10.93 0.33
N ASN A 270 15.25 11.37 0.95
CA ASN A 270 14.95 12.79 1.07
C ASN A 270 15.81 13.43 2.18
N PRO A 271 16.72 14.38 1.85
CA PRO A 271 17.61 14.98 2.85
C PRO A 271 16.88 15.85 3.88
N ASP A 272 15.67 16.30 3.59
CA ASP A 272 14.86 17.09 4.51
C ASP A 272 14.17 16.22 5.59
N GLU A 273 14.03 14.92 5.33
CA GLU A 273 13.34 13.98 6.22
C GLU A 273 14.26 12.91 6.83
N SER A 274 15.37 12.58 6.14
CA SER A 274 16.24 11.47 6.48
C SER A 274 17.65 11.94 6.84
N THR A 275 18.11 11.60 8.04
CA THR A 275 19.49 11.90 8.48
C THR A 275 20.54 11.01 7.79
N VAL A 276 20.09 10.05 6.99
CA VAL A 276 20.92 9.05 6.31
C VAL A 276 20.71 9.05 4.79
N ALA A 277 20.06 10.06 4.24
CA ALA A 277 19.63 10.14 2.85
C ALA A 277 20.73 9.82 1.83
N ASP A 278 21.95 10.32 2.05
CA ASP A 278 23.13 10.12 1.19
C ASP A 278 23.80 8.74 1.34
N LYS A 279 23.36 7.94 2.32
CA LYS A 279 23.96 6.65 2.71
C LYS A 279 23.11 5.44 2.31
N VAL A 280 21.97 5.67 1.67
CA VAL A 280 21.04 4.60 1.30
C VAL A 280 21.47 3.91 0.02
N GLY A 281 21.43 2.59 0.04
CA GLY A 281 21.55 1.72 -1.13
C GLY A 281 20.30 0.84 -1.24
N PHE A 282 20.12 0.21 -2.41
CA PHE A 282 18.96 -0.59 -2.74
C PHE A 282 19.40 -1.94 -3.29
N ALA A 283 18.63 -2.99 -3.00
CA ALA A 283 18.76 -4.31 -3.58
C ALA A 283 17.38 -4.96 -3.74
N LEU A 284 17.28 -5.95 -4.61
CA LEU A 284 16.05 -6.72 -4.79
C LEU A 284 15.64 -7.40 -3.48
N ALA A 285 14.34 -7.63 -3.29
CA ALA A 285 13.84 -8.41 -2.17
C ALA A 285 14.52 -9.79 -2.13
N PRO A 286 14.89 -10.31 -0.94
CA PRO A 286 15.65 -11.55 -0.85
C PRO A 286 14.84 -12.78 -1.23
N ASP A 287 15.55 -13.87 -1.56
CA ASP A 287 14.98 -15.20 -1.73
C ASP A 287 15.67 -16.24 -0.82
N LYS A 288 15.11 -17.45 -0.79
CA LYS A 288 15.69 -18.59 -0.05
C LYS A 288 16.38 -19.59 -0.99
N GLY A 289 16.63 -19.22 -2.24
CA GLY A 289 17.22 -20.11 -3.25
C GLY A 289 16.21 -21.00 -3.96
N LEU A 290 14.92 -20.76 -3.79
CA LEU A 290 13.83 -21.52 -4.42
C LEU A 290 13.28 -20.84 -5.69
N GLY A 291 13.91 -19.75 -6.15
CA GLY A 291 13.48 -19.02 -7.33
C GLY A 291 12.27 -18.11 -7.12
N LYS A 292 11.85 -17.90 -5.86
CA LYS A 292 10.82 -16.94 -5.46
C LYS A 292 11.44 -15.90 -4.53
N ARG A 293 11.29 -14.63 -4.89
CA ARG A 293 11.69 -13.51 -4.05
C ARG A 293 10.54 -13.11 -3.13
N SER A 294 10.87 -12.49 -2.02
CA SER A 294 9.88 -11.96 -1.06
C SER A 294 9.35 -10.59 -1.49
N ASN A 295 9.15 -10.39 -2.79
CA ASN A 295 8.53 -9.20 -3.34
C ASN A 295 7.02 -9.39 -3.50
N TRP A 296 6.27 -8.29 -3.30
CA TRP A 296 4.81 -8.28 -3.44
C TRP A 296 4.36 -7.38 -4.60
N LEU A 297 3.07 -7.27 -4.80
CA LEU A 297 2.45 -6.30 -5.71
C LEU A 297 1.29 -5.63 -5.00
N TRP A 298 1.36 -4.32 -4.89
CA TRP A 298 0.30 -3.50 -4.33
C TRP A 298 0.14 -2.20 -5.11
N ALA A 299 -1.06 -1.66 -5.14
CA ALA A 299 -1.33 -0.30 -5.54
C ALA A 299 -2.33 0.30 -4.56
N TRP A 300 -1.94 1.38 -3.89
CA TRP A 300 -2.91 2.24 -3.24
C TRP A 300 -3.63 3.05 -4.31
N SER A 301 -4.94 2.99 -4.31
CA SER A 301 -5.79 3.46 -5.39
C SER A 301 -7.01 4.16 -4.84
N LEU A 302 -7.55 5.07 -5.62
CA LEU A 302 -8.75 5.83 -5.28
C LEU A 302 -9.95 5.22 -6.00
N ALA A 303 -11.01 4.90 -5.26
CA ALA A 303 -12.25 4.30 -5.76
C ALA A 303 -13.47 5.04 -5.24
N ILE A 304 -14.57 4.94 -5.96
CA ILE A 304 -15.87 5.55 -5.60
C ILE A 304 -16.82 4.44 -5.20
N PRO A 305 -17.33 4.42 -3.95
CA PRO A 305 -18.39 3.50 -3.57
C PRO A 305 -19.72 3.87 -4.25
N LYS A 306 -20.53 2.87 -4.55
CA LYS A 306 -21.88 3.09 -5.14
C LYS A 306 -22.79 3.93 -4.25
N SER A 307 -22.55 3.94 -2.94
CA SER A 307 -23.30 4.72 -1.94
C SER A 307 -22.95 6.21 -1.93
N SER A 308 -21.95 6.65 -2.70
CA SER A 308 -21.61 8.08 -2.80
C SER A 308 -22.70 8.86 -3.50
N ASP A 309 -23.07 10.01 -2.91
CA ASP A 309 -23.99 10.98 -3.50
C ASP A 309 -23.26 12.03 -4.37
N ALA A 310 -21.91 12.09 -4.31
CA ALA A 310 -21.03 13.03 -5.02
C ALA A 310 -20.15 12.34 -6.09
N GLN A 311 -20.71 11.36 -6.83
CA GLN A 311 -19.91 10.50 -7.74
C GLN A 311 -19.20 11.29 -8.84
N ASP A 312 -19.81 12.31 -9.43
CA ASP A 312 -19.22 13.11 -10.51
C ASP A 312 -18.05 13.98 -9.97
N ALA A 313 -18.23 14.62 -8.82
CA ALA A 313 -17.19 15.40 -8.16
C ALA A 313 -16.03 14.49 -7.66
N ALA A 314 -16.36 13.32 -7.11
CA ALA A 314 -15.37 12.30 -6.72
C ALA A 314 -14.56 11.82 -7.92
N LYS A 315 -15.19 11.60 -9.08
CA LYS A 315 -14.54 11.21 -10.32
C LYS A 315 -13.60 12.30 -10.84
N ALA A 316 -14.02 13.58 -10.80
CA ALA A 316 -13.17 14.71 -11.16
C ALA A 316 -11.91 14.78 -10.29
N PHE A 317 -12.08 14.59 -8.97
CA PHE A 317 -10.95 14.55 -8.03
C PHE A 317 -10.01 13.37 -8.33
N ILE A 318 -10.52 12.16 -8.52
CA ILE A 318 -9.72 10.98 -8.82
C ILE A 318 -8.96 11.17 -10.14
N ALA A 319 -9.61 11.67 -11.18
CA ALA A 319 -8.98 11.94 -12.47
C ALA A 319 -7.81 12.93 -12.34
N TRP A 320 -7.94 13.97 -11.51
CA TRP A 320 -6.86 14.92 -11.21
C TRP A 320 -5.74 14.25 -10.40
N ALA A 321 -6.06 13.64 -9.25
CA ALA A 321 -5.09 13.13 -8.27
C ALA A 321 -4.23 11.98 -8.82
N THR A 322 -4.69 11.27 -9.86
CA THR A 322 -3.99 10.12 -10.44
C THR A 322 -3.56 10.34 -11.90
N SER A 323 -3.62 11.61 -12.37
CA SER A 323 -3.23 12.00 -13.72
C SER A 323 -1.71 12.10 -13.91
N LYS A 324 -1.27 12.19 -15.17
CA LYS A 324 0.10 12.57 -15.51
C LYS A 324 0.41 14.00 -15.05
N ASP A 325 -0.56 14.91 -15.16
CA ASP A 325 -0.40 16.31 -14.74
C ASP A 325 -0.18 16.41 -13.21
N TYR A 326 -0.78 15.52 -12.41
CA TYR A 326 -0.49 15.44 -10.98
C TYR A 326 0.96 15.00 -10.72
N LEU A 327 1.50 14.04 -11.48
CA LEU A 327 2.92 13.64 -11.36
C LEU A 327 3.85 14.82 -11.69
N GLU A 328 3.54 15.57 -12.73
CA GLU A 328 4.31 16.80 -13.09
C GLU A 328 4.15 17.90 -12.02
N LEU A 329 2.97 18.03 -11.41
CA LEU A 329 2.74 18.95 -10.29
C LEU A 329 3.65 18.61 -9.11
N VAL A 330 3.66 17.34 -8.66
CA VAL A 330 4.57 16.89 -7.60
C VAL A 330 6.03 17.16 -7.97
N ALA A 331 6.40 16.85 -9.21
CA ALA A 331 7.76 17.09 -9.69
C ALA A 331 8.17 18.59 -9.64
N SER A 332 7.21 19.49 -9.91
CA SER A 332 7.44 20.93 -9.89
C SER A 332 7.52 21.53 -8.48
N GLU A 333 6.69 21.03 -7.56
CA GLU A 333 6.58 21.54 -6.20
C GLU A 333 7.61 20.92 -5.24
N GLU A 334 7.87 19.61 -5.40
CA GLU A 334 8.66 18.82 -4.43
C GLU A 334 9.84 18.08 -5.08
N GLY A 335 9.99 18.16 -6.39
CA GLY A 335 11.06 17.50 -7.15
C GLY A 335 10.70 16.08 -7.62
N TRP A 336 11.39 15.67 -8.70
CA TRP A 336 11.13 14.40 -9.40
C TRP A 336 11.30 13.15 -8.53
N ALA A 337 12.21 13.15 -7.55
CA ALA A 337 12.40 12.01 -6.66
C ALA A 337 11.17 11.70 -5.78
N ASN A 338 10.31 12.70 -5.56
CA ASN A 338 9.12 12.62 -4.71
C ASN A 338 7.83 12.29 -5.48
N VAL A 339 7.92 12.08 -6.80
CA VAL A 339 6.76 11.70 -7.62
C VAL A 339 6.28 10.31 -7.23
N PRO A 340 4.95 10.12 -6.98
CA PRO A 340 4.39 8.83 -6.65
C PRO A 340 4.75 7.76 -7.69
N PRO A 341 5.40 6.65 -7.29
CA PRO A 341 5.94 5.66 -8.23
C PRO A 341 4.90 4.63 -8.66
N GLY A 342 5.28 3.76 -9.58
CA GLY A 342 4.64 2.46 -9.80
C GLY A 342 3.29 2.49 -10.51
N THR A 343 2.91 3.61 -11.12
CA THR A 343 1.60 3.71 -11.77
C THR A 343 1.67 3.74 -13.28
N ARG A 344 2.58 4.55 -13.86
CA ARG A 344 2.59 4.84 -15.29
C ARG A 344 3.89 4.43 -15.98
N THR A 345 3.77 3.86 -17.16
CA THR A 345 4.91 3.46 -17.99
C THR A 345 5.75 4.67 -18.38
N SER A 346 5.09 5.78 -18.77
CA SER A 346 5.74 7.02 -19.18
C SER A 346 6.61 7.65 -18.09
N LEU A 347 6.30 7.43 -16.80
CA LEU A 347 7.14 7.90 -15.71
C LEU A 347 8.54 7.27 -15.75
N TYR A 348 8.62 5.99 -16.10
CA TYR A 348 9.88 5.23 -16.18
C TYR A 348 10.62 5.44 -17.52
N GLU A 349 10.07 6.22 -18.41
CA GLU A 349 10.69 6.70 -19.65
C GLU A 349 11.15 8.17 -19.52
N ASN A 350 10.77 8.84 -18.40
CA ASN A 350 11.11 10.23 -18.14
C ASN A 350 12.54 10.33 -17.61
N GLU A 351 13.44 10.96 -18.39
CA GLU A 351 14.86 11.11 -18.05
C GLU A 351 15.06 11.88 -16.74
N LYS A 352 14.25 12.90 -16.45
CA LYS A 352 14.36 13.70 -15.21
C LYS A 352 14.02 12.86 -13.98
N TYR A 353 12.99 12.00 -14.07
CA TYR A 353 12.65 11.07 -13.01
C TYR A 353 13.76 10.04 -12.78
N LEU A 354 14.27 9.43 -13.85
CA LEU A 354 15.34 8.43 -13.77
C LEU A 354 16.65 9.00 -13.23
N GLU A 355 16.96 10.29 -13.49
CA GLU A 355 18.12 10.98 -12.96
C GLU A 355 17.95 11.29 -11.46
N ALA A 356 16.77 11.76 -11.06
CA ALA A 356 16.48 12.17 -9.68
C ALA A 356 16.22 11.00 -8.73
N ALA A 357 15.70 9.86 -9.25
CA ALA A 357 15.29 8.69 -8.49
C ALA A 357 16.17 7.46 -8.80
N PRO A 358 17.35 7.30 -8.19
CA PRO A 358 18.27 6.20 -8.47
C PRO A 358 17.65 4.82 -8.19
N PHE A 359 16.59 4.76 -7.41
CA PHE A 359 15.81 3.56 -7.10
C PHE A 359 14.76 3.21 -8.17
N ALA A 360 14.46 4.10 -9.13
CA ALA A 360 13.34 3.95 -10.06
C ALA A 360 13.38 2.63 -10.86
N LYS A 361 14.54 2.28 -11.40
CA LYS A 361 14.71 1.04 -12.19
C LYS A 361 14.44 -0.21 -11.36
N MET A 362 14.93 -0.24 -10.12
CA MET A 362 14.73 -1.37 -9.21
C MET A 362 13.28 -1.46 -8.75
N THR A 363 12.62 -0.33 -8.51
CA THR A 363 11.18 -0.28 -8.23
C THR A 363 10.37 -0.92 -9.37
N LEU A 364 10.63 -0.52 -10.61
CA LEU A 364 9.95 -1.09 -11.78
C LEU A 364 10.25 -2.58 -11.97
N GLU A 365 11.50 -2.99 -11.78
CA GLU A 365 11.92 -4.38 -11.85
C GLU A 365 11.19 -5.23 -10.80
N SER A 366 11.14 -4.74 -9.55
CA SER A 366 10.45 -5.42 -8.46
C SER A 366 8.94 -5.58 -8.72
N ILE A 367 8.28 -4.53 -9.26
CA ILE A 367 6.86 -4.57 -9.65
C ILE A 367 6.63 -5.60 -10.75
N LYS A 368 7.47 -5.59 -11.79
CA LYS A 368 7.34 -6.52 -12.95
C LYS A 368 7.64 -7.98 -12.57
N ALA A 369 8.49 -8.20 -11.56
CA ALA A 369 8.85 -9.54 -11.10
C ALA A 369 7.80 -10.16 -10.17
N ALA A 370 6.85 -9.38 -9.65
CA ALA A 370 5.77 -9.89 -8.81
C ALA A 370 4.73 -10.63 -9.68
N ASP A 371 4.45 -11.88 -9.31
CA ASP A 371 3.47 -12.72 -10.01
C ASP A 371 2.33 -13.12 -9.06
N PRO A 372 1.22 -12.35 -9.04
CA PRO A 372 0.08 -12.67 -8.19
C PRO A 372 -0.63 -13.98 -8.54
N ASN A 373 -0.45 -14.48 -9.76
CA ASN A 373 -1.09 -15.73 -10.22
C ASN A 373 -0.30 -16.97 -9.81
N HIS A 374 1.01 -16.81 -9.57
CA HIS A 374 1.89 -17.88 -9.09
C HIS A 374 2.71 -17.36 -7.90
N PRO A 375 2.07 -17.03 -6.76
CA PRO A 375 2.73 -16.33 -5.65
C PRO A 375 3.72 -17.22 -4.88
N ALA A 376 3.51 -18.52 -4.84
CA ALA A 376 4.31 -19.50 -4.11
C ALA A 376 5.17 -20.37 -5.04
N VAL A 377 6.04 -21.20 -4.46
CA VAL A 377 6.86 -22.17 -5.21
C VAL A 377 5.99 -23.28 -5.80
N GLU A 378 5.02 -23.77 -5.02
CA GLU A 378 4.03 -24.74 -5.46
C GLU A 378 2.73 -24.05 -5.92
N ASP A 379 1.95 -24.73 -6.75
CA ASP A 379 0.66 -24.24 -7.21
C ASP A 379 -0.31 -24.00 -6.05
N VAL A 380 -1.10 -22.95 -6.18
CA VAL A 380 -2.10 -22.53 -5.20
C VAL A 380 -3.43 -22.21 -5.87
N PRO A 381 -4.57 -22.33 -5.15
CA PRO A 381 -5.90 -22.11 -5.73
C PRO A 381 -6.33 -20.63 -5.68
N TYR A 382 -5.44 -19.71 -5.36
CA TYR A 382 -5.74 -18.29 -5.15
C TYR A 382 -4.80 -17.37 -5.92
N VAL A 383 -5.24 -16.12 -6.08
CA VAL A 383 -4.44 -15.01 -6.58
C VAL A 383 -3.99 -14.13 -5.42
N GLY A 384 -2.82 -13.49 -5.56
CA GLY A 384 -2.25 -12.56 -4.60
C GLY A 384 -0.93 -13.05 -4.00
N VAL A 385 0.05 -12.16 -3.83
CA VAL A 385 1.37 -12.49 -3.27
C VAL A 385 1.36 -12.34 -1.75
N GLN A 386 1.06 -11.15 -1.26
CA GLN A 386 1.05 -10.81 0.18
C GLN A 386 -0.33 -10.99 0.82
N PHE A 387 -1.32 -11.37 0.04
CA PHE A 387 -2.68 -11.66 0.46
C PHE A 387 -3.25 -12.83 -0.36
N VAL A 388 -4.40 -13.33 0.06
CA VAL A 388 -5.21 -14.28 -0.71
C VAL A 388 -6.48 -13.55 -1.16
N ALA A 389 -6.74 -13.50 -2.46
CA ALA A 389 -7.85 -12.73 -3.04
C ALA A 389 -9.22 -13.42 -2.83
N ILE A 390 -9.61 -13.60 -1.58
CA ILE A 390 -10.93 -14.10 -1.15
C ILE A 390 -11.52 -13.16 -0.11
N PRO A 391 -12.85 -13.03 -0.02
CA PRO A 391 -13.51 -12.14 0.93
C PRO A 391 -13.13 -12.37 2.40
N GLU A 392 -12.82 -13.61 2.76
CA GLU A 392 -12.48 -14.02 4.12
C GLU A 392 -11.08 -13.59 4.56
N PHE A 393 -10.20 -13.26 3.61
CA PHE A 393 -8.77 -13.07 3.90
C PHE A 393 -8.50 -11.91 4.85
N GLN A 394 -9.24 -10.80 4.77
CA GLN A 394 -9.05 -9.67 5.68
C GLN A 394 -9.18 -10.10 7.15
N GLY A 395 -10.18 -10.92 7.46
CA GLY A 395 -10.37 -11.47 8.81
C GLY A 395 -9.33 -12.52 9.17
N ILE A 396 -9.02 -13.44 8.25
CA ILE A 396 -8.02 -14.51 8.45
C ILE A 396 -6.64 -13.90 8.62
N GLY A 397 -6.20 -13.04 7.69
CA GLY A 397 -4.88 -12.43 7.70
C GLY A 397 -4.63 -11.58 8.95
N THR A 398 -5.64 -10.81 9.39
CA THR A 398 -5.54 -10.04 10.63
C THR A 398 -5.38 -10.95 11.85
N ALA A 399 -6.18 -12.02 11.92
CA ALA A 399 -6.12 -12.94 13.06
C ALA A 399 -4.80 -13.75 13.10
N VAL A 400 -4.28 -14.17 11.95
CA VAL A 400 -2.94 -14.80 11.85
C VAL A 400 -1.86 -13.80 12.22
N GLY A 401 -1.94 -12.56 11.73
CA GLY A 401 -1.00 -11.49 12.07
C GLY A 401 -0.92 -11.22 13.57
N GLN A 402 -2.03 -11.31 14.29
CA GLN A 402 -2.07 -11.20 15.76
C GLN A 402 -1.27 -12.34 16.43
N GLN A 403 -1.38 -13.59 15.93
CA GLN A 403 -0.61 -14.70 16.48
C GLN A 403 0.89 -14.51 16.26
N PHE A 404 1.29 -14.07 15.07
CA PHE A 404 2.70 -13.88 14.76
C PHE A 404 3.31 -12.65 15.45
N SER A 405 2.54 -11.56 15.60
CA SER A 405 2.94 -10.42 16.44
C SER A 405 3.10 -10.81 17.91
N ALA A 406 2.20 -11.65 18.44
CA ALA A 406 2.31 -12.19 19.80
C ALA A 406 3.55 -13.09 19.96
N ALA A 407 3.93 -13.87 18.94
CA ALA A 407 5.15 -14.65 18.95
C ALA A 407 6.40 -13.76 18.94
N LEU A 408 6.40 -12.70 18.12
CA LEU A 408 7.48 -11.71 18.10
C LEU A 408 7.63 -10.96 19.43
N ALA A 409 6.51 -10.66 20.09
CA ALA A 409 6.49 -10.06 21.43
C ALA A 409 6.91 -11.04 22.54
N GLY A 410 7.15 -12.32 22.23
CA GLY A 410 7.53 -13.35 23.21
C GLY A 410 6.38 -13.80 24.12
N THR A 411 5.13 -13.45 23.81
CA THR A 411 3.95 -13.83 24.61
C THR A 411 3.38 -15.20 24.25
N THR A 412 3.81 -15.76 23.11
CA THR A 412 3.50 -17.13 22.68
C THR A 412 4.70 -17.71 21.94
N SER A 413 4.79 -19.06 21.83
CA SER A 413 5.82 -19.70 21.02
C SER A 413 5.47 -19.73 19.53
N ALA A 414 6.47 -19.88 18.65
CA ALA A 414 6.25 -20.07 17.22
C ALA A 414 5.30 -21.25 16.91
N ASP A 415 5.52 -22.40 17.57
CA ASP A 415 4.67 -23.58 17.37
C ASP A 415 3.21 -23.34 17.80
N ALA A 416 2.99 -22.63 18.91
CA ALA A 416 1.65 -22.29 19.36
C ALA A 416 0.99 -21.27 18.43
N ALA A 417 1.73 -20.27 17.93
CA ALA A 417 1.24 -19.30 16.97
C ALA A 417 0.81 -19.97 15.66
N LEU A 418 1.61 -20.91 15.12
CA LEU A 418 1.28 -21.68 13.92
C LEU A 418 0.07 -22.60 14.13
N ALA A 419 -0.02 -23.31 15.26
CA ALA A 419 -1.17 -24.14 15.58
C ALA A 419 -2.47 -23.34 15.70
N ASN A 420 -2.39 -22.14 16.30
CA ASN A 420 -3.51 -21.23 16.37
C ASN A 420 -3.88 -20.70 14.97
N ALA A 421 -2.92 -20.29 14.17
CA ALA A 421 -3.11 -19.84 12.79
C ALA A 421 -3.81 -20.91 11.94
N GLN A 422 -3.35 -22.16 11.99
CA GLN A 422 -3.96 -23.30 11.34
C GLN A 422 -5.44 -23.45 11.75
N SER A 423 -5.68 -23.56 13.06
CA SER A 423 -7.01 -23.83 13.62
C SER A 423 -8.01 -22.71 13.32
N LEU A 424 -7.60 -21.43 13.43
CA LEU A 424 -8.49 -20.30 13.17
C LEU A 424 -8.81 -20.17 11.67
N THR A 425 -7.81 -20.38 10.80
CA THR A 425 -7.98 -20.32 9.35
C THR A 425 -8.95 -21.41 8.89
N GLU A 426 -8.74 -22.66 9.29
CA GLU A 426 -9.65 -23.76 8.98
C GLU A 426 -11.09 -23.51 9.45
N ARG A 427 -11.27 -22.93 10.65
CA ARG A 427 -12.62 -22.61 11.14
C ARG A 427 -13.31 -21.55 10.27
N GLN A 428 -12.58 -20.53 9.85
CA GLN A 428 -13.13 -19.48 8.98
C GLN A 428 -13.46 -20.02 7.60
N MET A 429 -12.55 -20.80 6.99
CA MET A 429 -12.76 -21.42 5.68
C MET A 429 -13.97 -22.37 5.69
N ARG A 430 -14.12 -23.22 6.72
CA ARG A 430 -15.31 -24.07 6.85
C ARG A 430 -16.62 -23.27 6.98
N ARG A 431 -16.62 -22.14 7.72
CA ARG A 431 -17.79 -21.26 7.82
C ARG A 431 -18.16 -20.62 6.50
N ALA A 432 -17.18 -20.33 5.66
CA ALA A 432 -17.35 -19.78 4.32
C ALA A 432 -17.67 -20.84 3.25
N GLY A 433 -17.74 -22.13 3.64
CA GLY A 433 -18.12 -23.25 2.74
C GLY A 433 -16.96 -23.78 1.88
N TYR A 434 -15.70 -23.56 2.29
CA TYR A 434 -14.56 -24.18 1.61
C TYR A 434 -14.31 -25.63 2.08
N PRO A 435 -13.82 -26.52 1.17
CA PRO A 435 -13.57 -26.31 -0.25
C PRO A 435 -14.88 -26.09 -1.03
N LYS A 436 -14.83 -25.23 -2.05
CA LYS A 436 -16.00 -24.95 -2.92
C LYS A 436 -16.07 -25.95 -4.05
#